data_7ab1007e245245f06f5bc275463c55e1
#
_entry.id   7ab1007e245245f06f5bc275463c55e1
#
_cell.length_a   1.000
_cell.length_b   1.000
_cell.length_c   1.000
_cell.angle_alpha   90.00
_cell.angle_beta   90.00
_cell.angle_gamma   90.00
#
_symmetry.space_group_name_H-M   'P 1'
#
loop_
_entity.id
_entity.type
_entity.pdbx_description
1 polymer ?
#
loop_
_entity_poly.entity_id
_entity_poly.type
_entity_poly.pdbx_seq_one_letter_code
_entity_poly.pdbx_strand_id
1 'polypeptide(L)'
;GLWCVGAFWLFTSINDYSETPTWLALILIALMGLGMGLFHGFLALIFNRFVGRQPFSFAALWILQEWLKTWLFTGFPWLFLGYAFTEQYWLSSLAPVAGVFAVSFVAVLLAASAVELMRRRAGYLVVSSVLLLFSVGLWLINPQWTKPKGTPDLSVSLIQGNIPQDMKWLTEYQFETLKIYAGLTRDEWGRDLVIWPESSIPMFQTEAVGFISEMVKMAKETDTTWVTGIPYKDEAAFDPATQSYPPFY
;
A
#
# COMPACT_ATOMS: atom_id res chain seq x y z
N GLY A 1 14.19 -11.85 -12.24
CA GLY A 1 14.54 -10.45 -12.44
C GLY A 1 13.57 -9.46 -11.84
N LEU A 2 12.31 -9.40 -12.33
CA LEU A 2 11.33 -8.38 -11.93
C LEU A 2 11.20 -8.21 -10.41
N TRP A 3 10.98 -9.30 -9.69
CA TRP A 3 10.76 -9.28 -8.25
C TRP A 3 12.02 -8.95 -7.46
N CYS A 4 13.19 -9.46 -7.86
CA CYS A 4 14.44 -9.14 -7.16
C CYS A 4 14.81 -7.66 -7.30
N VAL A 5 14.49 -7.04 -8.45
CA VAL A 5 14.77 -5.62 -8.69
C VAL A 5 13.68 -4.74 -8.09
N GLY A 6 12.41 -5.02 -8.38
CA GLY A 6 11.29 -4.18 -7.96
C GLY A 6 11.00 -4.22 -6.46
N ALA A 7 11.42 -5.29 -5.77
CA ALA A 7 11.31 -5.40 -4.31
C ALA A 7 12.67 -5.29 -3.60
N PHE A 8 13.71 -4.76 -4.27
CA PHE A 8 15.05 -4.65 -3.69
C PHE A 8 15.11 -3.71 -2.47
N TRP A 9 14.16 -2.80 -2.33
CA TRP A 9 14.03 -1.94 -1.15
C TRP A 9 13.90 -2.74 0.16
N LEU A 10 13.44 -3.99 0.11
CA LEU A 10 13.43 -4.91 1.25
C LEU A 10 14.83 -5.20 1.78
N PHE A 11 15.87 -5.02 0.94
CA PHE A 11 17.26 -5.18 1.37
C PHE A 11 17.57 -4.27 2.55
N THR A 12 17.21 -2.99 2.46
CA THR A 12 17.39 -2.02 3.55
C THR A 12 16.67 -2.47 4.83
N SER A 13 15.43 -2.94 4.72
CA SER A 13 14.69 -3.43 5.88
C SER A 13 15.33 -4.65 6.53
N ILE A 14 15.85 -5.59 5.72
CA ILE A 14 16.42 -6.85 6.21
C ILE A 14 17.87 -6.65 6.68
N ASN A 15 18.68 -5.90 5.94
CA ASN A 15 20.10 -5.75 6.25
C ASN A 15 20.34 -4.64 7.28
N ASP A 16 19.80 -3.43 7.05
CA ASP A 16 20.15 -2.25 7.83
C ASP A 16 19.37 -2.17 9.15
N TYR A 17 18.06 -2.55 9.13
CA TYR A 17 17.20 -2.44 10.32
C TYR A 17 17.08 -3.76 11.12
N SER A 18 17.35 -4.92 10.53
CA SER A 18 17.30 -6.20 11.23
C SER A 18 18.69 -6.77 11.52
N GLU A 19 19.75 -6.02 11.27
CA GLU A 19 21.15 -6.42 11.47
C GLU A 19 21.52 -7.76 10.81
N THR A 20 20.79 -8.13 9.76
CA THR A 20 21.00 -9.39 9.04
C THR A 20 22.24 -9.29 8.14
N PRO A 21 23.15 -10.28 8.15
CA PRO A 21 24.32 -10.26 7.27
C PRO A 21 23.90 -10.09 5.79
N THR A 22 24.66 -9.27 5.04
CA THR A 22 24.39 -8.91 3.65
C THR A 22 24.13 -10.13 2.74
N TRP A 23 24.95 -11.19 2.87
CA TRP A 23 24.80 -12.39 2.08
C TRP A 23 23.45 -13.10 2.32
N LEU A 24 22.98 -13.11 3.59
CA LEU A 24 21.71 -13.72 3.96
C LEU A 24 20.54 -12.86 3.45
N ALA A 25 20.62 -11.54 3.58
CA ALA A 25 19.63 -10.62 3.03
C ALA A 25 19.46 -10.81 1.51
N LEU A 26 20.56 -10.95 0.77
CA LEU A 26 20.51 -11.21 -0.66
C LEU A 26 19.88 -12.57 -1.00
N ILE A 27 20.16 -13.61 -0.24
CA ILE A 27 19.52 -14.92 -0.41
C ILE A 27 18.02 -14.84 -0.16
N LEU A 28 17.59 -14.16 0.89
CA LEU A 28 16.16 -13.99 1.22
C LEU A 28 15.41 -13.25 0.09
N ILE A 29 16.00 -12.19 -0.46
CA ILE A 29 15.42 -11.48 -1.62
C ILE A 29 15.37 -12.38 -2.86
N ALA A 30 16.40 -13.17 -3.10
CA ALA A 30 16.42 -14.11 -4.22
C ALA A 30 15.34 -15.19 -4.07
N LEU A 31 15.18 -15.76 -2.87
CA LEU A 31 14.13 -16.75 -2.57
C LEU A 31 12.73 -16.15 -2.70
N MET A 32 12.52 -14.93 -2.20
CA MET A 32 11.28 -14.20 -2.39
C MET A 32 11.01 -13.97 -3.88
N GLY A 33 12.03 -13.52 -4.63
CA GLY A 33 11.93 -13.30 -6.07
C GLY A 33 11.59 -14.57 -6.86
N LEU A 34 12.12 -15.73 -6.44
CA LEU A 34 11.77 -17.03 -7.00
C LEU A 34 10.32 -17.41 -6.64
N GLY A 35 9.92 -17.29 -5.38
CA GLY A 35 8.57 -17.58 -4.92
C GLY A 35 7.52 -16.75 -5.66
N MET A 36 7.72 -15.45 -5.74
CA MET A 36 6.82 -14.55 -6.48
C MET A 36 6.86 -14.82 -8.00
N GLY A 37 8.00 -15.30 -8.52
CA GLY A 37 8.13 -15.73 -9.91
C GLY A 37 7.26 -16.96 -10.25
N LEU A 38 6.93 -17.81 -9.27
CA LEU A 38 6.06 -18.96 -9.47
C LEU A 38 4.64 -18.57 -9.90
N PHE A 39 4.11 -17.43 -9.45
CA PHE A 39 2.80 -16.93 -9.93
C PHE A 39 2.80 -16.77 -11.45
N HIS A 40 3.86 -16.19 -12.01
CA HIS A 40 4.01 -16.04 -13.47
C HIS A 40 4.28 -17.38 -14.16
N GLY A 41 5.04 -18.26 -13.51
CA GLY A 41 5.29 -19.62 -14.00
C GLY A 41 4.01 -20.45 -14.09
N PHE A 42 3.16 -20.43 -13.04
CA PHE A 42 1.86 -21.09 -13.03
C PHE A 42 0.89 -20.46 -14.06
N LEU A 43 0.86 -19.14 -14.18
CA LEU A 43 0.11 -18.48 -15.23
C LEU A 43 0.49 -19.01 -16.62
N ALA A 44 1.79 -19.03 -16.92
CA ALA A 44 2.29 -19.52 -18.21
C ALA A 44 1.96 -21.00 -18.43
N LEU A 45 2.03 -21.83 -17.40
CA LEU A 45 1.66 -23.24 -17.47
C LEU A 45 0.17 -23.41 -17.78
N ILE A 46 -0.70 -22.74 -17.02
CA ILE A 46 -2.16 -22.81 -17.19
C ILE A 46 -2.55 -22.28 -18.58
N PHE A 47 -2.00 -21.16 -18.99
CA PHE A 47 -2.26 -20.57 -20.31
C PHE A 47 -1.89 -21.51 -21.45
N ASN A 48 -0.72 -22.15 -21.36
CA ASN A 48 -0.24 -23.03 -22.43
C ASN A 48 -0.90 -24.41 -22.44
N ARG A 49 -1.33 -24.93 -21.26
CA ARG A 49 -1.78 -26.32 -21.12
C ARG A 49 -3.28 -26.50 -21.08
N PHE A 50 -4.01 -25.56 -20.47
CA PHE A 50 -5.41 -25.74 -20.11
C PHE A 50 -6.36 -24.71 -20.70
N VAL A 51 -5.88 -23.52 -21.04
CA VAL A 51 -6.70 -22.41 -21.55
C VAL A 51 -6.36 -22.11 -23.00
N GLY A 52 -7.37 -21.74 -23.79
CA GLY A 52 -7.14 -21.32 -25.20
C GLY A 52 -6.17 -20.14 -25.27
N ARG A 53 -5.21 -20.20 -26.20
CA ARG A 53 -4.17 -19.18 -26.40
C ARG A 53 -4.74 -17.92 -27.05
N GLN A 54 -5.57 -17.19 -26.29
CA GLN A 54 -6.23 -15.96 -26.72
C GLN A 54 -5.78 -14.79 -25.82
N PRO A 55 -5.70 -13.56 -26.37
CA PRO A 55 -5.32 -12.37 -25.60
C PRO A 55 -6.19 -12.15 -24.35
N PHE A 56 -7.49 -12.34 -24.46
CA PHE A 56 -8.42 -12.20 -23.35
C PHE A 56 -8.15 -13.20 -22.23
N SER A 57 -7.91 -14.46 -22.56
CA SER A 57 -7.58 -15.50 -21.58
C SER A 57 -6.26 -15.22 -20.86
N PHE A 58 -5.28 -14.68 -21.60
CA PHE A 58 -4.01 -14.29 -21.00
C PHE A 58 -4.18 -13.12 -20.04
N ALA A 59 -4.94 -12.08 -20.43
CA ALA A 59 -5.23 -10.95 -19.56
C ALA A 59 -6.02 -11.36 -18.30
N ALA A 60 -7.02 -12.24 -18.45
CA ALA A 60 -7.80 -12.76 -17.32
C ALA A 60 -6.92 -13.53 -16.32
N LEU A 61 -6.04 -14.41 -16.82
CA LEU A 61 -5.08 -15.14 -15.97
C LEU A 61 -4.07 -14.19 -15.31
N TRP A 62 -3.66 -13.12 -16.00
CA TRP A 62 -2.79 -12.12 -15.42
C TRP A 62 -3.45 -11.45 -14.21
N ILE A 63 -4.71 -11.03 -14.35
CA ILE A 63 -5.45 -10.43 -13.24
C ILE A 63 -5.69 -11.43 -12.11
N LEU A 64 -6.00 -12.67 -12.44
CA LEU A 64 -6.17 -13.73 -11.43
C LEU A 64 -4.90 -13.88 -10.57
N GLN A 65 -3.71 -13.89 -11.18
CA GLN A 65 -2.47 -14.00 -10.41
C GLN A 65 -2.16 -12.72 -9.61
N GLU A 66 -2.49 -11.53 -10.13
CA GLU A 66 -2.36 -10.28 -9.37
C GLU A 66 -3.32 -10.28 -8.17
N TRP A 67 -4.57 -10.71 -8.36
CA TRP A 67 -5.55 -10.83 -7.30
C TRP A 67 -5.13 -11.86 -6.25
N LEU A 68 -4.66 -13.04 -6.65
CA LEU A 68 -4.14 -14.05 -5.71
C LEU A 68 -3.01 -13.50 -4.83
N LYS A 69 -2.14 -12.67 -5.37
CA LYS A 69 -1.06 -12.02 -4.60
C LYS A 69 -1.55 -11.04 -3.53
N THR A 70 -2.82 -10.63 -3.54
CA THR A 70 -3.34 -9.71 -2.51
C THR A 70 -3.57 -10.38 -1.16
N TRP A 71 -3.77 -11.70 -1.13
CA TRP A 71 -4.13 -12.40 0.10
C TRP A 71 -3.47 -13.79 0.28
N LEU A 72 -3.03 -14.42 -0.80
CA LEU A 72 -2.41 -15.75 -0.69
C LEU A 72 -1.06 -15.65 0.04
N PHE A 73 -0.83 -16.52 1.03
CA PHE A 73 0.34 -16.50 1.93
C PHE A 73 0.52 -15.16 2.65
N THR A 74 -0.54 -14.64 3.26
CA THR A 74 -0.65 -13.33 3.91
C THR A 74 -0.71 -12.13 2.95
N GLY A 75 -0.46 -12.36 1.66
CA GLY A 75 -0.51 -11.36 0.61
C GLY A 75 0.77 -10.53 0.48
N PHE A 76 1.13 -10.24 -0.77
CA PHE A 76 2.15 -9.26 -1.11
C PHE A 76 1.69 -8.46 -2.35
N PRO A 77 0.79 -7.46 -2.16
CA PRO A 77 0.15 -6.70 -3.24
C PRO A 77 1.09 -5.66 -3.85
N TRP A 78 2.28 -6.08 -4.28
CA TRP A 78 3.29 -5.23 -4.87
C TRP A 78 3.45 -5.49 -6.36
N LEU A 79 3.95 -4.48 -7.09
CA LEU A 79 4.29 -4.55 -8.51
C LEU A 79 3.13 -5.03 -9.40
N PHE A 80 1.90 -4.58 -9.14
CA PHE A 80 0.81 -4.76 -10.10
C PHE A 80 1.06 -3.91 -11.33
N LEU A 81 0.83 -4.48 -12.50
CA LEU A 81 1.14 -3.82 -13.76
C LEU A 81 0.39 -2.47 -13.91
N GLY A 82 -0.85 -2.40 -13.40
CA GLY A 82 -1.65 -1.18 -13.48
C GLY A 82 -1.01 0.04 -12.80
N TYR A 83 -0.19 -0.16 -11.77
CA TYR A 83 0.52 0.95 -11.13
C TYR A 83 1.58 1.60 -12.04
N ALA A 84 2.09 0.90 -13.05
CA ALA A 84 3.01 1.48 -14.02
C ALA A 84 2.34 2.56 -14.90
N PHE A 85 1.01 2.66 -14.85
CA PHE A 85 0.22 3.57 -15.68
C PHE A 85 -0.43 4.71 -14.88
N THR A 86 -0.03 4.95 -13.65
CA THR A 86 -0.61 6.00 -12.79
C THR A 86 -0.53 7.40 -13.40
N GLU A 87 0.54 7.69 -14.11
CA GLU A 87 0.76 8.97 -14.80
C GLU A 87 0.20 9.02 -16.23
N GLN A 88 -0.21 7.87 -16.77
CA GLN A 88 -0.83 7.76 -18.09
C GLN A 88 -2.35 7.88 -17.97
N TYR A 89 -2.86 9.11 -17.84
CA TYR A 89 -4.27 9.41 -17.59
C TYR A 89 -5.25 8.74 -18.58
N TRP A 90 -4.84 8.51 -19.82
CA TRP A 90 -5.63 7.81 -20.83
C TRP A 90 -5.91 6.33 -20.48
N LEU A 91 -5.16 5.71 -19.56
CA LEU A 91 -5.39 4.34 -19.08
C LEU A 91 -5.79 4.31 -17.60
N SER A 92 -5.17 5.16 -16.77
CA SER A 92 -5.49 5.23 -15.34
C SER A 92 -6.90 5.74 -15.04
N SER A 93 -7.56 6.40 -15.99
CA SER A 93 -8.98 6.80 -15.88
C SER A 93 -9.97 5.63 -15.70
N LEU A 94 -9.52 4.40 -15.92
CA LEU A 94 -10.28 3.19 -15.56
C LEU A 94 -10.25 2.87 -14.06
N ALA A 95 -9.27 3.37 -13.33
CA ALA A 95 -9.10 3.02 -11.91
C ALA A 95 -10.31 3.40 -11.03
N PRO A 96 -10.98 4.56 -11.19
CA PRO A 96 -12.20 4.87 -10.44
C PRO A 96 -13.38 3.93 -10.74
N VAL A 97 -13.39 3.26 -11.89
CA VAL A 97 -14.46 2.35 -12.31
C VAL A 97 -14.28 0.94 -11.74
N ALA A 98 -13.09 0.36 -11.89
CA ALA A 98 -12.84 -1.04 -11.54
C ALA A 98 -11.44 -1.29 -10.95
N GLY A 99 -10.83 -0.26 -10.36
CA GLY A 99 -9.56 -0.38 -9.64
C GLY A 99 -8.35 -0.60 -10.55
N VAL A 100 -7.20 -0.82 -9.91
CA VAL A 100 -5.92 -1.07 -10.57
C VAL A 100 -5.95 -2.31 -11.48
N PHE A 101 -6.77 -3.30 -11.15
CA PHE A 101 -6.92 -4.52 -11.94
C PHE A 101 -7.50 -4.26 -13.33
N ALA A 102 -8.42 -3.30 -13.48
CA ALA A 102 -8.93 -2.92 -14.78
C ALA A 102 -7.85 -2.29 -15.66
N VAL A 103 -7.00 -1.46 -15.06
CA VAL A 103 -5.84 -0.86 -15.73
C VAL A 103 -4.86 -1.95 -16.19
N SER A 104 -4.49 -2.88 -15.28
CA SER A 104 -3.66 -4.05 -15.62
C SER A 104 -4.27 -4.88 -16.74
N PHE A 105 -5.58 -5.17 -16.65
CA PHE A 105 -6.29 -5.98 -17.65
C PHE A 105 -6.20 -5.39 -19.04
N VAL A 106 -6.54 -4.11 -19.20
CA VAL A 106 -6.51 -3.44 -20.51
C VAL A 106 -5.09 -3.35 -21.04
N ALA A 107 -4.10 -3.04 -20.19
CA ALA A 107 -2.70 -3.00 -20.59
C ALA A 107 -2.22 -4.36 -21.12
N VAL A 108 -2.50 -5.46 -20.41
CA VAL A 108 -2.13 -6.81 -20.82
C VAL A 108 -2.87 -7.23 -22.07
N LEU A 109 -4.17 -6.91 -22.17
CA LEU A 109 -4.98 -7.24 -23.34
C LEU A 109 -4.48 -6.52 -24.60
N LEU A 110 -4.11 -5.26 -24.50
CA LEU A 110 -3.48 -4.49 -25.59
C LEU A 110 -2.15 -5.13 -26.03
N ALA A 111 -1.28 -5.46 -25.10
CA ALA A 111 0.00 -6.07 -25.39
C ALA A 111 -0.16 -7.45 -26.04
N ALA A 112 -1.06 -8.30 -25.51
CA ALA A 112 -1.34 -9.62 -26.09
C ALA A 112 -2.00 -9.54 -27.46
N SER A 113 -2.89 -8.56 -27.66
CA SER A 113 -3.55 -8.31 -28.96
C SER A 113 -2.55 -7.82 -30.02
N ALA A 114 -1.56 -7.01 -29.62
CA ALA A 114 -0.48 -6.59 -30.50
C ALA A 114 0.37 -7.79 -30.99
N VAL A 115 0.62 -8.78 -30.10
CA VAL A 115 1.29 -10.03 -30.52
C VAL A 115 0.47 -10.81 -31.53
N GLU A 116 -0.86 -10.91 -31.37
CA GLU A 116 -1.74 -11.59 -32.34
C GLU A 116 -1.85 -10.83 -33.69
N LEU A 117 -1.71 -9.50 -33.65
CA LEU A 117 -1.61 -8.73 -34.90
C LEU A 117 -0.37 -9.12 -35.71
N MET A 118 0.78 -9.33 -35.06
CA MET A 118 1.98 -9.82 -35.72
C MET A 118 1.77 -11.19 -36.37
N ARG A 119 0.81 -11.98 -35.85
CA ARG A 119 0.33 -13.26 -36.42
C ARG A 119 -0.79 -13.09 -37.45
N ARG A 120 -1.07 -11.86 -37.89
CA ARG A 120 -2.15 -11.50 -38.82
C ARG A 120 -3.56 -11.82 -38.34
N ARG A 121 -3.79 -11.81 -37.02
CA ARG A 121 -5.09 -12.02 -36.38
C ARG A 121 -5.61 -10.70 -35.75
N ALA A 122 -6.10 -9.81 -36.58
CA ALA A 122 -6.48 -8.46 -36.17
C ALA A 122 -7.74 -8.36 -35.31
N GLY A 123 -8.60 -9.40 -35.27
CA GLY A 123 -9.89 -9.34 -34.57
C GLY A 123 -9.81 -8.99 -33.08
N TYR A 124 -8.74 -9.40 -32.40
CA TYR A 124 -8.54 -9.09 -30.98
C TYR A 124 -8.22 -7.62 -30.73
N LEU A 125 -7.63 -6.93 -31.70
CA LEU A 125 -7.39 -5.49 -31.59
C LEU A 125 -8.68 -4.68 -31.51
N VAL A 126 -9.75 -5.13 -32.14
CA VAL A 126 -11.04 -4.41 -32.09
C VAL A 126 -11.54 -4.34 -30.66
N VAL A 127 -11.55 -5.45 -29.92
CA VAL A 127 -12.03 -5.49 -28.53
C VAL A 127 -11.11 -4.66 -27.61
N SER A 128 -9.79 -4.82 -27.76
CA SER A 128 -8.86 -4.05 -26.94
C SER A 128 -8.91 -2.56 -27.25
N SER A 129 -9.14 -2.18 -28.51
CA SER A 129 -9.33 -0.78 -28.91
C SER A 129 -10.61 -0.17 -28.37
N VAL A 130 -11.71 -0.92 -28.29
CA VAL A 130 -12.97 -0.45 -27.68
C VAL A 130 -12.75 -0.12 -26.20
N LEU A 131 -12.08 -0.99 -25.45
CA LEU A 131 -11.77 -0.73 -24.05
C LEU A 131 -10.82 0.45 -23.86
N LEU A 132 -9.84 0.58 -24.75
CA LEU A 132 -8.96 1.74 -24.76
C LEU A 132 -9.70 3.04 -25.05
N LEU A 133 -10.56 3.04 -26.06
CA LEU A 133 -11.38 4.20 -26.40
C LEU A 133 -12.34 4.57 -25.28
N PHE A 134 -12.91 3.58 -24.59
CA PHE A 134 -13.70 3.82 -23.39
C PHE A 134 -12.85 4.52 -22.29
N SER A 135 -11.64 4.04 -22.05
CA SER A 135 -10.72 4.65 -21.09
C SER A 135 -10.35 6.08 -21.48
N VAL A 136 -10.00 6.30 -22.75
CA VAL A 136 -9.72 7.65 -23.29
C VAL A 136 -10.97 8.55 -23.18
N GLY A 137 -12.15 8.00 -23.45
CA GLY A 137 -13.42 8.72 -23.26
C GLY A 137 -13.63 9.19 -21.82
N LEU A 138 -13.38 8.32 -20.85
CA LEU A 138 -13.42 8.69 -19.42
C LEU A 138 -12.41 9.78 -19.08
N TRP A 139 -11.20 9.71 -19.62
CA TRP A 139 -10.19 10.75 -19.44
C TRP A 139 -10.62 12.09 -20.02
N LEU A 140 -11.16 12.10 -21.23
CA LEU A 140 -11.61 13.35 -21.91
C LEU A 140 -12.83 13.97 -21.22
N ILE A 141 -13.78 13.14 -20.77
CA ILE A 141 -14.99 13.60 -20.06
C ILE A 141 -14.63 14.07 -18.63
N ASN A 142 -13.58 13.47 -18.04
CA ASN A 142 -13.14 13.73 -16.68
C ASN A 142 -14.29 13.80 -15.66
N PRO A 143 -15.08 12.71 -15.50
CA PRO A 143 -16.26 12.72 -14.67
C PRO A 143 -15.91 13.00 -13.20
N GLN A 144 -16.70 13.85 -12.57
CA GLN A 144 -16.61 14.11 -11.14
C GLN A 144 -17.21 12.94 -10.36
N TRP A 145 -16.38 11.96 -9.99
CA TRP A 145 -16.80 10.77 -9.24
C TRP A 145 -17.31 11.07 -7.83
N THR A 146 -16.77 12.13 -7.23
CA THR A 146 -17.16 12.58 -5.89
C THR A 146 -17.42 14.07 -5.92
N LYS A 147 -18.41 14.51 -5.15
CA LYS A 147 -18.68 15.94 -4.94
C LYS A 147 -18.56 16.24 -3.44
N PRO A 148 -17.93 17.35 -3.06
CA PRO A 148 -17.97 17.80 -1.68
C PRO A 148 -19.43 17.94 -1.24
N LYS A 149 -19.79 17.32 -0.14
CA LYS A 149 -21.13 17.43 0.43
C LYS A 149 -21.12 18.61 1.38
N GLY A 150 -21.31 19.82 0.86
CA GLY A 150 -21.53 21.11 1.55
C GLY A 150 -21.19 21.12 3.04
N THR A 151 -19.96 20.81 3.40
CA THR A 151 -19.49 20.85 4.78
C THR A 151 -18.75 22.17 5.02
N PRO A 152 -18.81 22.72 6.24
CA PRO A 152 -17.93 23.82 6.58
C PRO A 152 -16.47 23.44 6.31
N ASP A 153 -15.68 24.42 5.90
CA ASP A 153 -14.25 24.23 5.73
C ASP A 153 -13.65 23.83 7.09
N LEU A 154 -13.02 22.63 7.14
CA LEU A 154 -12.33 22.16 8.34
C LEU A 154 -10.89 22.68 8.29
N SER A 155 -10.46 23.29 9.39
CA SER A 155 -9.06 23.60 9.60
C SER A 155 -8.31 22.36 10.10
N VAL A 156 -7.35 21.86 9.32
CA VAL A 156 -6.65 20.60 9.61
C VAL A 156 -5.16 20.85 9.68
N SER A 157 -4.51 20.32 10.74
CA SER A 157 -3.05 20.29 10.85
C SER A 157 -2.54 18.86 10.82
N LEU A 158 -1.62 18.58 9.91
CA LEU A 158 -0.90 17.32 9.78
C LEU A 158 0.49 17.49 10.38
N ILE A 159 0.75 16.85 11.51
CA ILE A 159 2.00 16.99 12.25
C ILE A 159 2.99 15.90 11.81
N GLN A 160 4.14 16.31 11.28
CA GLN A 160 5.20 15.39 10.87
C GLN A 160 6.48 15.65 11.67
N GLY A 161 6.79 14.75 12.61
CA GLY A 161 7.96 14.85 13.48
C GLY A 161 9.28 14.51 12.79
N ASN A 162 9.23 13.81 11.65
CA ASN A 162 10.40 13.37 10.87
C ASN A 162 11.46 12.65 11.71
N ILE A 163 11.02 11.78 12.63
CA ILE A 163 11.88 11.02 13.51
C ILE A 163 12.61 9.92 12.71
N PRO A 164 13.94 9.83 12.76
CA PRO A 164 14.68 8.74 12.13
C PRO A 164 14.21 7.38 12.62
N GLN A 165 14.08 6.40 11.71
CA GLN A 165 13.48 5.10 12.01
C GLN A 165 14.32 4.28 13.01
N ASP A 166 15.63 4.41 12.96
CA ASP A 166 16.58 3.77 13.85
C ASP A 166 16.52 4.31 15.30
N MET A 167 16.07 5.56 15.46
CA MET A 167 15.94 6.21 16.77
C MET A 167 14.54 6.05 17.38
N LYS A 168 13.52 5.84 16.55
CA LYS A 168 12.11 5.90 16.93
C LYS A 168 11.75 5.02 18.12
N TRP A 169 12.31 3.82 18.21
CA TRP A 169 11.96 2.82 19.21
C TRP A 169 12.96 2.73 20.37
N LEU A 170 14.04 3.51 20.35
CA LEU A 170 15.00 3.53 21.43
C LEU A 170 14.42 4.25 22.65
N THR A 171 14.48 3.62 23.81
CA THR A 171 13.91 4.15 25.06
C THR A 171 14.45 5.55 25.40
N GLU A 172 15.72 5.80 25.09
CA GLU A 172 16.38 7.09 25.33
C GLU A 172 15.82 8.24 24.47
N TYR A 173 15.23 7.92 23.30
CA TYR A 173 14.64 8.91 22.39
C TYR A 173 13.12 9.07 22.53
N GLN A 174 12.46 8.23 23.32
CA GLN A 174 11.00 8.28 23.48
C GLN A 174 10.51 9.66 23.94
N PHE A 175 11.09 10.20 25.02
CA PHE A 175 10.69 11.49 25.54
C PHE A 175 11.03 12.66 24.60
N GLU A 176 12.13 12.57 23.87
CA GLU A 176 12.49 13.59 22.89
C GLU A 176 11.50 13.59 21.72
N THR A 177 11.09 12.41 21.26
CA THR A 177 10.04 12.24 20.26
C THR A 177 8.72 12.89 20.71
N LEU A 178 8.29 12.64 21.95
CA LEU A 178 7.08 13.28 22.51
C LEU A 178 7.19 14.80 22.56
N LYS A 179 8.35 15.35 22.94
CA LYS A 179 8.59 16.81 22.96
C LYS A 179 8.53 17.41 21.56
N ILE A 180 9.07 16.73 20.54
CA ILE A 180 9.02 17.18 19.15
C ILE A 180 7.55 17.28 18.71
N TYR A 181 6.75 16.24 18.90
CA TYR A 181 5.35 16.24 18.52
C TYR A 181 4.53 17.26 19.29
N ALA A 182 4.71 17.35 20.61
CA ALA A 182 4.06 18.36 21.43
C ALA A 182 4.45 19.79 21.03
N GLY A 183 5.73 20.00 20.72
CA GLY A 183 6.26 21.29 20.26
C GLY A 183 5.66 21.73 18.93
N LEU A 184 5.61 20.82 17.94
CA LEU A 184 5.02 21.07 16.62
C LEU A 184 3.51 21.31 16.72
N THR A 185 2.84 20.75 17.71
CA THR A 185 1.39 20.91 17.89
C THR A 185 1.02 22.19 18.63
N ARG A 186 1.98 22.82 19.32
CA ARG A 186 1.70 23.97 20.22
C ARG A 186 0.87 25.08 19.60
N ASP A 187 1.21 25.48 18.38
CA ASP A 187 0.57 26.58 17.68
C ASP A 187 -0.60 26.12 16.81
N GLU A 188 -0.89 24.83 16.81
CA GLU A 188 -1.96 24.20 16.01
C GLU A 188 -3.22 23.91 16.84
N TRP A 189 -3.16 24.05 18.17
CA TRP A 189 -4.34 23.94 19.00
C TRP A 189 -5.35 25.04 18.66
N GLY A 190 -6.64 24.66 18.59
CA GLY A 190 -7.73 25.51 18.08
C GLY A 190 -8.07 25.25 16.62
N ARG A 191 -7.35 24.34 15.94
CA ARG A 191 -7.81 23.77 14.67
C ARG A 191 -8.91 22.74 14.94
N ASP A 192 -9.79 22.53 13.96
CA ASP A 192 -10.85 21.52 14.08
C ASP A 192 -10.26 20.10 14.23
N LEU A 193 -9.12 19.85 13.57
CA LEU A 193 -8.49 18.54 13.54
C LEU A 193 -6.95 18.64 13.52
N VAL A 194 -6.31 17.98 14.45
CA VAL A 194 -4.85 17.77 14.50
C VAL A 194 -4.56 16.29 14.39
N ILE A 195 -3.76 15.91 13.38
CA ILE A 195 -3.45 14.51 13.09
C ILE A 195 -1.95 14.27 13.22
N TRP A 196 -1.60 13.30 14.07
CA TRP A 196 -0.26 12.77 14.19
C TRP A 196 -0.14 11.46 13.42
N PRO A 197 1.04 11.09 12.90
CA PRO A 197 1.22 9.85 12.17
C PRO A 197 1.09 8.61 13.05
N GLU A 198 1.06 7.44 12.40
CA GLU A 198 1.10 6.15 13.06
C GLU A 198 2.36 6.02 13.93
N SER A 199 2.18 5.46 15.12
CA SER A 199 3.28 5.27 16.10
C SER A 199 4.06 6.55 16.42
N SER A 200 3.39 7.70 16.46
CA SER A 200 3.96 8.98 16.90
C SER A 200 4.31 8.98 18.38
N ILE A 201 3.65 8.13 19.16
CA ILE A 201 3.96 7.86 20.57
C ILE A 201 4.67 6.50 20.64
N PRO A 202 6.02 6.45 20.75
CA PRO A 202 6.80 5.21 20.60
C PRO A 202 6.91 4.43 21.92
N MET A 203 5.80 4.29 22.63
CA MET A 203 5.67 3.51 23.87
C MET A 203 4.25 3.00 24.00
N PHE A 204 4.05 2.02 24.88
CA PHE A 204 2.71 1.51 25.13
C PHE A 204 1.82 2.55 25.79
N GLN A 205 0.52 2.47 25.52
CA GLN A 205 -0.45 3.41 26.08
C GLN A 205 -0.42 3.47 27.62
N THR A 206 -0.13 2.34 28.29
CA THR A 206 -0.02 2.25 29.75
C THR A 206 1.16 3.06 30.31
N GLU A 207 2.21 3.25 29.54
CA GLU A 207 3.39 4.04 29.88
C GLU A 207 3.18 5.53 29.57
N ALA A 208 2.37 5.83 28.55
CA ALA A 208 2.12 7.17 28.04
C ALA A 208 0.91 7.89 28.69
N VAL A 209 0.26 7.31 29.71
CA VAL A 209 -1.00 7.83 30.28
C VAL A 209 -0.90 9.30 30.69
N GLY A 210 0.19 9.71 31.33
CA GLY A 210 0.38 11.10 31.77
C GLY A 210 0.44 12.07 30.58
N PHE A 211 1.23 11.72 29.58
CA PHE A 211 1.36 12.51 28.35
C PHE A 211 0.05 12.59 27.56
N ILE A 212 -0.63 11.45 27.39
CA ILE A 212 -1.92 11.40 26.69
C ILE A 212 -2.95 12.26 27.42
N SER A 213 -3.01 12.19 28.75
CA SER A 213 -3.94 12.97 29.55
C SER A 213 -3.74 14.48 29.38
N GLU A 214 -2.48 14.93 29.29
CA GLU A 214 -2.14 16.32 29.03
C GLU A 214 -2.57 16.75 27.62
N MET A 215 -2.27 15.95 26.59
CA MET A 215 -2.69 16.23 25.22
C MET A 215 -4.22 16.27 25.07
N VAL A 216 -4.92 15.32 25.67
CA VAL A 216 -6.40 15.30 25.70
C VAL A 216 -6.97 16.53 26.40
N LYS A 217 -6.34 16.99 27.49
CA LYS A 217 -6.75 18.22 28.17
C LYS A 217 -6.62 19.42 27.24
N MET A 218 -5.46 19.60 26.58
CA MET A 218 -5.24 20.69 25.63
C MET A 218 -6.23 20.64 24.47
N ALA A 219 -6.47 19.46 23.91
CA ALA A 219 -7.46 19.27 22.84
C ALA A 219 -8.87 19.69 23.26
N LYS A 220 -9.30 19.33 24.49
CA LYS A 220 -10.60 19.73 25.03
C LYS A 220 -10.70 21.24 25.32
N GLU A 221 -9.66 21.84 25.87
CA GLU A 221 -9.63 23.27 26.17
C GLU A 221 -9.68 24.14 24.91
N THR A 222 -9.23 23.61 23.77
CA THR A 222 -9.17 24.32 22.49
C THR A 222 -10.22 23.87 21.48
N ASP A 223 -11.13 22.99 21.86
CA ASP A 223 -12.16 22.37 20.99
C ASP A 223 -11.55 21.70 19.74
N THR A 224 -10.39 21.07 19.89
CA THR A 224 -9.64 20.39 18.84
C THR A 224 -9.89 18.89 18.90
N THR A 225 -10.19 18.27 17.76
CA THR A 225 -10.12 16.80 17.63
C THR A 225 -8.68 16.38 17.38
N TRP A 226 -8.09 15.63 18.31
CA TRP A 226 -6.74 15.09 18.17
C TRP A 226 -6.75 13.61 17.81
N VAL A 227 -6.07 13.25 16.72
CA VAL A 227 -5.93 11.88 16.22
C VAL A 227 -4.46 11.49 16.27
N THR A 228 -4.15 10.35 16.88
CA THR A 228 -2.80 9.83 17.00
C THR A 228 -2.77 8.31 16.98
N GLY A 229 -1.67 7.72 16.54
CA GLY A 229 -1.40 6.30 16.65
C GLY A 229 -0.49 6.00 17.85
N ILE A 230 -0.84 4.95 18.60
CA ILE A 230 -0.06 4.47 19.74
C ILE A 230 -0.12 2.94 19.81
N PRO A 231 0.99 2.25 20.16
CA PRO A 231 0.97 0.83 20.47
C PRO A 231 0.03 0.52 21.64
N TYR A 232 -0.87 -0.41 21.42
CA TYR A 232 -1.80 -0.88 22.45
C TYR A 232 -1.40 -2.27 22.92
N LYS A 233 -1.38 -2.48 24.24
CA LYS A 233 -1.14 -3.77 24.86
C LYS A 233 -2.45 -4.21 25.54
N ASP A 234 -3.08 -5.23 24.98
CA ASP A 234 -4.25 -5.85 25.62
C ASP A 234 -3.79 -6.82 26.70
N GLU A 235 -3.80 -6.38 27.95
CA GLU A 235 -3.40 -7.22 29.08
C GLU A 235 -4.37 -8.41 29.29
N ALA A 236 -5.63 -8.27 28.87
CA ALA A 236 -6.61 -9.37 28.95
C ALA A 236 -6.33 -10.48 27.93
N ALA A 237 -5.60 -10.18 26.86
CA ALA A 237 -5.19 -11.15 25.86
C ALA A 237 -3.90 -11.88 26.21
N PHE A 238 -3.23 -11.54 27.33
CA PHE A 238 -2.03 -12.24 27.78
C PHE A 238 -2.37 -13.66 28.23
N ASP A 239 -1.75 -14.65 27.58
CA ASP A 239 -1.86 -16.05 27.98
C ASP A 239 -0.72 -16.39 28.99
N PRO A 240 -1.02 -16.57 30.27
CA PRO A 240 -0.01 -16.87 31.28
C PRO A 240 0.62 -18.26 31.10
N ALA A 241 -0.04 -19.20 30.38
CA ALA A 241 0.48 -20.53 30.15
C ALA A 241 1.60 -20.56 29.09
N THR A 242 1.49 -19.72 28.07
CA THR A 242 2.49 -19.57 27.00
C THR A 242 3.42 -18.39 27.23
N GLN A 243 3.16 -17.55 28.24
CA GLN A 243 3.82 -16.26 28.49
C GLN A 243 3.88 -15.38 27.25
N SER A 244 2.85 -15.41 26.43
CA SER A 244 2.78 -14.68 25.17
C SER A 244 1.44 -14.01 24.97
N TYR A 245 1.42 -13.01 24.09
CA TYR A 245 0.19 -12.46 23.53
C TYR A 245 -0.17 -13.20 22.24
N PRO A 246 -1.47 -13.35 21.91
CA PRO A 246 -1.86 -13.88 20.62
C PRO A 246 -1.24 -13.04 19.50
N PRO A 247 -0.90 -13.66 18.37
CA PRO A 247 -0.41 -12.91 17.22
C PRO A 247 -1.48 -11.87 16.83
N PHE A 248 -1.06 -10.63 16.59
CA PHE A 248 -1.95 -9.58 16.11
C PHE A 248 -2.52 -9.98 14.75
N TYR A 249 -3.84 -9.87 14.61
CA TYR A 249 -4.56 -10.07 13.35
C TYR A 249 -4.69 -8.74 12.62
#